data_8e615bc86ffbaa2849c1a76fe2910e05
#
_entry.id   8e615bc86ffbaa2849c1a76fe2910e05
#
_cell.length_a   1.000
_cell.length_b   1.000
_cell.length_c   1.000
_cell.angle_alpha   90.00
_cell.angle_beta   90.00
_cell.angle_gamma   90.00
#
_symmetry.space_group_name_H-M   'P 1'
#
loop_
_entity.id
_entity.type
_entity.pdbx_description
1 polymer ?
#
loop_
_entity_poly.entity_id
_entity_poly.type
_entity_poly.pdbx_seq_one_letter_code
_entity_poly.pdbx_strand_id
1 'polypeptide(L)'
;GDFQHTPGDYVYINCREISIIEWYPFNIFSETAEGDLILHISSNDKWSKKLYDKTLSVIEKDNSLDWEIRLDGPYGGSSKAILETQHAILVGAGFGISRFAPILQDISLQLGKNLNSTPLKKIDLHWIIEDHSYFEWFTKLLHRMKDESGFFNYHIYFIDKTPDAFNEKLMYMSTNATDKKIDVSIIDNLWDAASFHLPSWNEKLSESKDRNVDLNSKVFYSGPRKHLKPLKKSCKRLNIPLITKKF
;
A
#
# COMPACT_ATOMS: atom_id res chain seq x y z
N GLY A 1 10.61 -21.01 -17.92
CA GLY A 1 9.78 -21.64 -16.88
C GLY A 1 8.76 -20.62 -16.41
N ASP A 2 7.53 -21.08 -16.21
CA ASP A 2 6.41 -20.21 -15.80
C ASP A 2 6.72 -19.62 -14.44
N PHE A 3 6.89 -18.30 -14.37
CA PHE A 3 7.08 -17.59 -13.11
C PHE A 3 5.71 -17.47 -12.42
N GLN A 4 5.46 -18.34 -11.45
CA GLN A 4 4.18 -18.34 -10.71
C GLN A 4 4.34 -17.62 -9.36
N HIS A 5 3.50 -16.67 -9.09
CA HIS A 5 3.45 -15.95 -7.82
C HIS A 5 2.02 -15.83 -7.30
N THR A 6 1.89 -15.44 -6.04
CA THR A 6 0.60 -15.19 -5.39
C THR A 6 0.60 -13.78 -4.80
N PRO A 7 -0.57 -13.13 -4.63
CA PRO A 7 -0.68 -11.81 -4.03
C PRO A 7 0.06 -11.72 -2.69
N GLY A 8 0.90 -10.69 -2.53
CA GLY A 8 1.74 -10.51 -1.36
C GLY A 8 3.11 -11.18 -1.40
N ASP A 9 3.45 -11.87 -2.49
CA ASP A 9 4.81 -12.32 -2.74
C ASP A 9 5.74 -11.16 -3.12
N TYR A 10 7.04 -11.37 -2.94
CA TYR A 10 8.07 -10.41 -3.30
C TYR A 10 9.21 -11.09 -4.06
N VAL A 11 9.97 -10.28 -4.77
CA VAL A 11 11.18 -10.69 -5.48
C VAL A 11 12.37 -9.86 -5.02
N TYR A 12 13.55 -10.42 -5.12
CA TYR A 12 14.79 -9.64 -5.08
C TYR A 12 15.15 -9.19 -6.48
N ILE A 13 15.57 -7.94 -6.60
CA ILE A 13 16.07 -7.35 -7.84
C ILE A 13 17.54 -7.00 -7.69
N ASN A 14 18.32 -7.34 -8.69
CA ASN A 14 19.67 -6.87 -8.92
C ASN A 14 19.72 -6.15 -10.27
N CYS A 15 20.28 -4.95 -10.29
CA CYS A 15 20.62 -4.21 -11.51
C CYS A 15 22.13 -4.08 -11.60
N ARG A 16 22.75 -4.80 -12.54
CA ARG A 16 24.22 -4.87 -12.65
C ARG A 16 24.87 -3.52 -12.88
N GLU A 17 24.21 -2.63 -13.58
CA GLU A 17 24.67 -1.28 -13.87
C GLU A 17 24.74 -0.38 -12.64
N ILE A 18 24.05 -0.75 -11.55
CA ILE A 18 24.10 -0.04 -10.27
C ILE A 18 25.04 -0.75 -9.29
N SER A 19 24.90 -2.08 -9.18
CA SER A 19 25.73 -2.91 -8.32
C SER A 19 25.67 -4.38 -8.74
N ILE A 20 26.84 -5.01 -8.81
CA ILE A 20 26.95 -6.43 -9.22
C ILE A 20 26.45 -7.37 -8.10
N ILE A 21 26.54 -6.94 -6.83
CA ILE A 21 26.33 -7.80 -5.66
C ILE A 21 25.11 -7.45 -4.83
N GLU A 22 24.52 -6.26 -5.00
CA GLU A 22 23.40 -5.83 -4.18
C GLU A 22 22.07 -6.31 -4.75
N TRP A 23 21.28 -6.92 -3.89
CA TRP A 23 19.93 -7.39 -4.16
C TRP A 23 18.94 -6.70 -3.23
N TYR A 24 17.84 -6.18 -3.77
CA TYR A 24 16.83 -5.44 -3.01
C TYR A 24 15.45 -6.10 -3.17
N PRO A 25 14.70 -6.28 -2.07
CA PRO A 25 13.39 -6.91 -2.10
C PRO A 25 12.30 -5.90 -2.48
N PHE A 26 11.44 -6.30 -3.43
CA PHE A 26 10.26 -5.53 -3.84
C PHE A 26 9.04 -6.42 -3.92
N ASN A 27 7.89 -5.91 -3.44
CA ASN A 27 6.63 -6.62 -3.57
C ASN A 27 6.19 -6.65 -5.03
N ILE A 28 5.69 -7.79 -5.47
CA ILE A 28 5.01 -7.93 -6.75
C ILE A 28 3.64 -7.27 -6.58
N PHE A 29 3.39 -6.20 -7.32
CA PHE A 29 2.11 -5.47 -7.25
C PHE A 29 1.03 -6.17 -8.06
N SER A 30 1.32 -6.49 -9.31
CA SER A 30 0.45 -7.19 -10.24
C SER A 30 1.26 -7.76 -11.39
N GLU A 31 0.57 -8.47 -12.27
CA GLU A 31 1.10 -8.97 -13.53
C GLU A 31 0.24 -8.41 -14.68
N THR A 32 0.86 -8.11 -15.81
CA THR A 32 0.14 -7.71 -17.03
C THR A 32 -0.45 -8.95 -17.72
N ALA A 33 -1.33 -8.74 -18.71
CA ALA A 33 -1.89 -9.83 -19.51
C ALA A 33 -0.81 -10.59 -20.31
N GLU A 34 0.31 -9.92 -20.59
CA GLU A 34 1.47 -10.45 -21.30
C GLU A 34 2.45 -11.20 -20.40
N GLY A 35 2.22 -11.23 -19.07
CA GLY A 35 3.07 -11.90 -18.09
C GLY A 35 4.18 -11.02 -17.50
N ASP A 36 4.16 -9.71 -17.73
CA ASP A 36 5.13 -8.79 -17.15
C ASP A 36 4.78 -8.45 -15.69
N LEU A 37 5.79 -8.50 -14.82
CA LEU A 37 5.61 -8.12 -13.43
C LEU A 37 5.62 -6.61 -13.24
N ILE A 38 4.64 -6.11 -12.52
CA ILE A 38 4.57 -4.69 -12.12
C ILE A 38 5.06 -4.56 -10.68
N LEU A 39 6.06 -3.70 -10.48
CA LEU A 39 6.64 -3.39 -9.18
C LEU A 39 6.59 -1.89 -8.94
N HIS A 40 6.18 -1.48 -7.73
CA HIS A 40 6.28 -0.07 -7.31
C HIS A 40 7.54 0.12 -6.47
N ILE A 41 8.47 0.92 -6.98
CA ILE A 41 9.76 1.17 -6.35
C ILE A 41 9.84 2.64 -5.91
N SER A 42 10.07 2.87 -4.63
CA SER A 42 10.28 4.20 -4.09
C SER A 42 11.76 4.58 -4.18
N SER A 43 12.08 5.80 -4.56
CA SER A 43 13.45 6.32 -4.70
C SER A 43 14.06 6.83 -3.38
N ASN A 44 13.69 6.24 -2.23
CA ASN A 44 14.04 6.76 -0.90
C ASN A 44 15.42 6.31 -0.37
N ASP A 45 16.02 5.28 -0.94
CA ASP A 45 17.37 4.82 -0.60
C ASP A 45 18.36 5.07 -1.74
N LYS A 46 19.66 4.87 -1.46
CA LYS A 46 20.73 5.17 -2.42
C LYS A 46 20.65 4.32 -3.70
N TRP A 47 20.24 3.06 -3.58
CA TRP A 47 20.18 2.15 -4.72
C TRP A 47 18.97 2.46 -5.59
N SER A 48 17.79 2.56 -4.99
CA SER A 48 16.55 2.88 -5.71
C SER A 48 16.58 4.29 -6.34
N LYS A 49 17.27 5.26 -5.70
CA LYS A 49 17.49 6.56 -6.30
C LYS A 49 18.37 6.48 -7.56
N LYS A 50 19.47 5.71 -7.53
CA LYS A 50 20.29 5.48 -8.73
C LYS A 50 19.50 4.82 -9.85
N LEU A 51 18.64 3.84 -9.51
CA LEU A 51 17.76 3.19 -10.48
C LEU A 51 16.83 4.22 -11.12
N TYR A 52 16.18 5.06 -10.32
CA TYR A 52 15.29 6.14 -10.78
C TYR A 52 16.01 7.13 -11.69
N ASP A 53 17.14 7.71 -11.23
CA ASP A 53 17.91 8.70 -11.98
C ASP A 53 18.38 8.13 -13.33
N LYS A 54 18.80 6.88 -13.34
CA LYS A 54 19.21 6.18 -14.56
C LYS A 54 18.05 5.93 -15.51
N THR A 55 16.88 5.50 -14.99
CA THR A 55 15.66 5.32 -15.78
C THR A 55 15.23 6.62 -16.46
N LEU A 56 15.24 7.74 -15.73
CA LEU A 56 14.93 9.05 -16.29
C LEU A 56 15.88 9.41 -17.44
N SER A 57 17.19 9.20 -17.26
CA SER A 57 18.19 9.52 -18.29
C SER A 57 18.00 8.72 -19.60
N VAL A 58 17.40 7.56 -19.53
CA VAL A 58 17.09 6.72 -20.71
C VAL A 58 15.82 7.21 -21.39
N ILE A 59 14.77 7.51 -20.61
CA ILE A 59 13.50 8.03 -21.14
C ILE A 59 13.74 9.37 -21.87
N GLU A 60 14.54 10.28 -21.29
CA GLU A 60 14.87 11.57 -21.88
C GLU A 60 15.66 11.47 -23.22
N LYS A 61 16.41 10.39 -23.40
CA LYS A 61 17.23 10.16 -24.61
C LYS A 61 16.57 9.31 -25.67
N ASP A 62 15.32 8.88 -25.43
CA ASP A 62 14.57 7.95 -26.29
C ASP A 62 15.38 6.68 -26.64
N ASN A 63 16.20 6.24 -25.71
CA ASN A 63 17.02 5.03 -25.86
C ASN A 63 16.29 3.82 -25.29
N SER A 64 16.44 2.66 -25.93
CA SER A 64 15.99 1.40 -25.35
C SER A 64 16.74 1.10 -24.05
N LEU A 65 16.00 0.55 -23.05
CA LEU A 65 16.58 0.05 -21.81
C LEU A 65 17.40 -1.22 -22.13
N ASP A 66 18.70 -1.07 -22.33
CA ASP A 66 19.63 -2.20 -22.49
C ASP A 66 20.32 -2.49 -21.15
N TRP A 67 19.49 -2.83 -20.13
CA TRP A 67 19.97 -3.15 -18.80
C TRP A 67 19.71 -4.60 -18.45
N GLU A 68 20.69 -5.22 -17.81
CA GLU A 68 20.52 -6.53 -17.22
C GLU A 68 19.87 -6.41 -15.83
N ILE A 69 18.55 -6.62 -15.77
CA ILE A 69 17.83 -6.76 -14.50
C ILE A 69 17.67 -8.25 -14.21
N ARG A 70 18.15 -8.66 -13.03
CA ARG A 70 18.02 -10.02 -12.54
C ARG A 70 16.96 -10.08 -11.47
N LEU A 71 16.15 -11.12 -11.52
CA LEU A 71 15.12 -11.43 -10.54
C LEU A 71 15.45 -12.72 -9.82
N ASP A 72 15.22 -12.75 -8.52
CA ASP A 72 15.29 -13.94 -7.69
C ASP A 72 14.03 -14.04 -6.83
N GLY A 73 13.35 -15.17 -6.87
CA GLY A 73 12.05 -15.41 -6.24
C GLY A 73 11.07 -16.19 -7.13
N PRO A 74 9.75 -16.15 -6.85
CA PRO A 74 9.09 -15.36 -5.80
C PRO A 74 9.27 -15.93 -4.40
N TYR A 75 9.21 -15.08 -3.41
CA TYR A 75 9.24 -15.44 -2.00
C TYR A 75 7.94 -15.06 -1.30
N GLY A 76 7.47 -15.94 -0.41
CA GLY A 76 6.23 -15.71 0.33
C GLY A 76 6.29 -14.52 1.27
N GLY A 77 5.46 -13.51 1.05
CA GLY A 77 5.37 -12.33 1.90
C GLY A 77 4.50 -12.54 3.14
N SER A 78 4.81 -11.80 4.21
CA SER A 78 4.01 -11.82 5.45
C SER A 78 2.62 -11.21 5.30
N SER A 79 2.33 -10.52 4.20
CA SER A 79 1.02 -9.95 3.89
C SER A 79 -0.05 -11.01 3.64
N LYS A 80 0.33 -12.24 3.29
CA LYS A 80 -0.63 -13.38 3.20
C LYS A 80 -1.39 -13.63 4.49
N ALA A 81 -0.77 -13.37 5.66
CA ALA A 81 -1.44 -13.49 6.95
C ALA A 81 -2.67 -12.56 7.11
N ILE A 82 -2.83 -11.56 6.22
CA ILE A 82 -4.03 -10.72 6.16
C ILE A 82 -5.24 -11.56 5.78
N LEU A 83 -5.12 -12.42 4.76
CA LEU A 83 -6.19 -13.28 4.29
C LEU A 83 -6.60 -14.37 5.31
N GLU A 84 -5.70 -14.71 6.24
CA GLU A 84 -5.93 -15.68 7.32
C GLU A 84 -6.55 -15.06 8.57
N THR A 85 -6.89 -13.77 8.54
CA THR A 85 -7.41 -13.02 9.68
C THR A 85 -8.87 -12.64 9.43
N GLN A 86 -9.72 -12.73 10.46
CA GLN A 86 -11.14 -12.34 10.32
C GLN A 86 -11.29 -10.82 10.19
N HIS A 87 -10.54 -10.05 10.96
CA HIS A 87 -10.55 -8.60 10.91
C HIS A 87 -9.10 -8.08 10.82
N ALA A 88 -8.74 -7.55 9.68
CA ALA A 88 -7.41 -7.00 9.42
C ALA A 88 -7.41 -5.47 9.58
N ILE A 89 -6.64 -4.97 10.55
CA ILE A 89 -6.40 -3.54 10.71
C ILE A 89 -5.03 -3.24 10.09
N LEU A 90 -5.04 -2.62 8.91
CA LEU A 90 -3.85 -2.32 8.13
C LEU A 90 -3.39 -0.89 8.42
N VAL A 91 -2.16 -0.72 8.87
CA VAL A 91 -1.57 0.59 9.13
C VAL A 91 -0.34 0.78 8.25
N GLY A 92 -0.49 1.60 7.21
CA GLY A 92 0.58 1.97 6.27
C GLY A 92 1.08 3.39 6.53
N ALA A 93 2.39 3.62 6.58
CA ALA A 93 2.96 4.95 6.68
C ALA A 93 3.90 5.23 5.51
N GLY A 94 3.68 6.36 4.83
CA GLY A 94 4.37 6.71 3.60
C GLY A 94 4.24 5.62 2.55
N PHE A 95 5.34 5.27 1.91
CA PHE A 95 5.40 4.18 0.93
C PHE A 95 5.12 2.79 1.52
N GLY A 96 5.13 2.63 2.85
CA GLY A 96 4.79 1.37 3.50
C GLY A 96 3.41 0.81 3.11
N ILE A 97 2.52 1.65 2.58
CA ILE A 97 1.21 1.23 2.05
C ILE A 97 1.34 0.25 0.86
N SER A 98 2.41 0.36 0.07
CA SER A 98 2.67 -0.47 -1.12
C SER A 98 2.70 -1.96 -0.80
N ARG A 99 3.01 -2.32 0.45
CA ARG A 99 3.02 -3.69 0.91
C ARG A 99 1.64 -4.34 0.98
N PHE A 100 0.61 -3.55 1.25
CA PHE A 100 -0.77 -4.03 1.34
C PHE A 100 -1.45 -4.01 -0.03
N ALA A 101 -0.95 -3.20 -0.95
CA ALA A 101 -1.57 -2.97 -2.25
C ALA A 101 -1.79 -4.25 -3.08
N PRO A 102 -0.86 -5.21 -3.18
CA PRO A 102 -1.09 -6.45 -3.95
C PRO A 102 -2.28 -7.25 -3.43
N ILE A 103 -2.38 -7.41 -2.11
CA ILE A 103 -3.49 -8.14 -1.49
C ILE A 103 -4.81 -7.38 -1.63
N LEU A 104 -4.80 -6.05 -1.44
CA LEU A 104 -5.98 -5.23 -1.64
C LEU A 104 -6.43 -5.23 -3.11
N GLN A 105 -5.49 -5.24 -4.05
CA GLN A 105 -5.75 -5.40 -5.48
C GLN A 105 -6.45 -6.74 -5.76
N ASP A 106 -5.91 -7.84 -5.26
CA ASP A 106 -6.49 -9.17 -5.43
C ASP A 106 -7.90 -9.25 -4.82
N ILE A 107 -8.07 -8.77 -3.58
CA ILE A 107 -9.38 -8.68 -2.93
C ILE A 107 -10.36 -7.86 -3.78
N SER A 108 -9.94 -6.72 -4.35
CA SER A 108 -10.79 -5.87 -5.18
C SER A 108 -11.31 -6.59 -6.43
N LEU A 109 -10.51 -7.50 -6.99
CA LEU A 109 -10.88 -8.32 -8.14
C LEU A 109 -11.82 -9.48 -7.76
N GLN A 110 -11.81 -9.88 -6.48
CA GLN A 110 -12.62 -10.97 -5.94
C GLN A 110 -13.91 -10.50 -5.28
N LEU A 111 -14.06 -9.19 -4.95
CA LEU A 111 -15.25 -8.62 -4.31
C LEU A 111 -16.57 -8.86 -5.06
N GLY A 112 -16.53 -9.28 -6.33
CA GLY A 112 -17.71 -9.72 -7.08
C GLY A 112 -17.84 -11.24 -7.25
N LYS A 113 -16.89 -12.07 -6.78
CA LYS A 113 -16.74 -13.47 -7.16
C LYS A 113 -16.75 -14.50 -6.02
N ASN A 114 -17.02 -14.15 -4.78
CA ASN A 114 -16.94 -14.99 -3.58
C ASN A 114 -15.59 -15.00 -2.85
N LEU A 115 -15.45 -14.12 -1.88
CA LEU A 115 -14.42 -14.18 -0.83
C LEU A 115 -14.63 -15.35 0.18
N ASN A 116 -15.56 -16.26 -0.10
CA ASN A 116 -15.98 -17.34 0.81
C ASN A 116 -14.86 -18.34 1.14
N SER A 117 -13.73 -18.31 0.44
CA SER A 117 -12.59 -19.20 0.68
C SER A 117 -11.63 -18.71 1.76
N THR A 118 -11.77 -17.47 2.23
CA THR A 118 -10.88 -16.88 3.26
C THR A 118 -11.68 -16.57 4.53
N PRO A 119 -11.05 -16.64 5.72
CA PRO A 119 -11.70 -16.21 6.97
C PRO A 119 -11.89 -14.69 7.05
N LEU A 120 -11.31 -13.91 6.13
CA LEU A 120 -11.33 -12.45 6.14
C LEU A 120 -12.75 -11.90 5.95
N LYS A 121 -13.22 -11.14 6.93
CA LYS A 121 -14.57 -10.56 6.96
C LYS A 121 -14.56 -9.03 6.97
N LYS A 122 -13.45 -8.42 7.37
CA LYS A 122 -13.34 -6.97 7.48
C LYS A 122 -11.92 -6.47 7.36
N ILE A 123 -11.77 -5.31 6.71
CA ILE A 123 -10.52 -4.56 6.63
C ILE A 123 -10.77 -3.12 7.07
N ASP A 124 -10.00 -2.66 8.05
CA ASP A 124 -9.89 -1.24 8.40
C ASP A 124 -8.49 -0.77 8.03
N LEU A 125 -8.38 0.10 7.03
CA LEU A 125 -7.12 0.64 6.54
C LEU A 125 -6.86 2.03 7.12
N HIS A 126 -5.69 2.22 7.70
CA HIS A 126 -5.19 3.51 8.18
C HIS A 126 -3.93 3.88 7.40
N TRP A 127 -3.98 4.93 6.63
CA TRP A 127 -2.86 5.40 5.82
C TRP A 127 -2.34 6.74 6.32
N ILE A 128 -1.08 6.76 6.78
CA ILE A 128 -0.37 7.96 7.20
C ILE A 128 0.43 8.47 6.00
N ILE A 129 0.10 9.66 5.50
CA ILE A 129 0.73 10.29 4.34
C ILE A 129 1.73 11.34 4.81
N GLU A 130 3.00 11.13 4.48
CA GLU A 130 4.08 12.09 4.70
C GLU A 130 4.47 12.79 3.38
N ASP A 131 4.27 12.10 2.25
CA ASP A 131 4.59 12.58 0.91
C ASP A 131 3.43 12.27 -0.05
N HIS A 132 3.06 13.25 -0.88
CA HIS A 132 1.95 13.15 -1.82
C HIS A 132 2.25 12.32 -3.08
N SER A 133 3.51 12.02 -3.36
CA SER A 133 3.91 11.28 -4.56
C SER A 133 3.29 9.88 -4.65
N TYR A 134 2.89 9.32 -3.51
CA TYR A 134 2.27 7.99 -3.45
C TYR A 134 0.74 8.03 -3.52
N PHE A 135 0.13 9.22 -3.48
CA PHE A 135 -1.31 9.39 -3.34
C PHE A 135 -2.06 8.91 -4.59
N GLU A 136 -1.60 9.31 -5.77
CA GLU A 136 -2.34 9.15 -7.02
C GLU A 136 -2.60 7.68 -7.41
N TRP A 137 -1.58 6.83 -7.33
CA TRP A 137 -1.74 5.43 -7.75
C TRP A 137 -2.58 4.60 -6.77
N PHE A 138 -2.52 4.92 -5.47
CA PHE A 138 -3.22 4.15 -4.45
C PHE A 138 -4.69 4.56 -4.29
N THR A 139 -5.03 5.81 -4.57
CA THR A 139 -6.42 6.32 -4.47
C THR A 139 -7.37 5.61 -5.42
N LYS A 140 -6.90 5.26 -6.62
CA LYS A 140 -7.69 4.45 -7.58
C LYS A 140 -8.04 3.07 -7.03
N LEU A 141 -7.13 2.46 -6.26
CA LEU A 141 -7.39 1.19 -5.59
C LEU A 141 -8.38 1.36 -4.44
N LEU A 142 -8.22 2.39 -3.60
CA LEU A 142 -9.14 2.68 -2.50
C LEU A 142 -10.58 2.87 -2.99
N HIS A 143 -10.75 3.61 -4.09
CA HIS A 143 -12.07 3.82 -4.68
C HIS A 143 -12.72 2.51 -5.13
N ARG A 144 -11.97 1.62 -5.79
CA ARG A 144 -12.48 0.30 -6.20
C ARG A 144 -12.85 -0.60 -5.03
N MET A 145 -12.17 -0.44 -3.89
CA MET A 145 -12.42 -1.22 -2.67
C MET A 145 -13.61 -0.71 -1.87
N LYS A 146 -14.07 0.52 -2.11
CA LYS A 146 -15.21 1.08 -1.38
C LYS A 146 -16.48 0.38 -1.85
N ASP A 147 -17.13 -0.32 -0.94
CA ASP A 147 -18.42 -0.95 -1.15
C ASP A 147 -19.40 -0.55 -0.04
N GLU A 148 -20.68 -0.79 -0.25
CA GLU A 148 -21.73 -0.50 0.72
C GLU A 148 -21.85 -1.57 1.82
N SER A 149 -21.14 -2.70 1.68
CA SER A 149 -21.21 -3.82 2.61
C SER A 149 -20.52 -3.55 3.95
N GLY A 150 -19.68 -2.51 4.01
CA GLY A 150 -18.86 -2.21 5.17
C GLY A 150 -17.69 -3.19 5.39
N PHE A 151 -17.40 -4.04 4.40
CA PHE A 151 -16.24 -4.94 4.42
C PHE A 151 -14.92 -4.18 4.47
N PHE A 152 -14.82 -3.06 3.74
CA PHE A 152 -13.62 -2.25 3.66
C PHE A 152 -13.89 -0.80 4.12
N ASN A 153 -13.17 -0.37 5.15
CA ASN A 153 -13.12 1.02 5.57
C ASN A 153 -11.71 1.54 5.49
N TYR A 154 -11.55 2.84 5.25
CA TYR A 154 -10.24 3.47 5.25
C TYR A 154 -10.26 4.85 5.88
N HIS A 155 -9.11 5.24 6.45
CA HIS A 155 -8.83 6.54 7.04
C HIS A 155 -7.47 7.02 6.54
N ILE A 156 -7.39 8.30 6.18
CA ILE A 156 -6.16 8.92 5.67
C ILE A 156 -5.73 10.02 6.64
N TYR A 157 -4.47 10.00 7.04
CA TYR A 157 -3.89 10.96 7.97
C TYR A 157 -2.77 11.73 7.28
N PHE A 158 -2.99 13.02 7.03
CA PHE A 158 -1.99 13.93 6.49
C PHE A 158 -1.17 14.53 7.63
N ILE A 159 0.15 14.33 7.60
CA ILE A 159 1.06 14.92 8.59
C ILE A 159 1.69 16.17 7.97
N ASP A 160 1.79 17.23 8.77
CA ASP A 160 2.43 18.50 8.42
C ASP A 160 1.80 19.21 7.20
N LYS A 161 0.51 18.99 6.95
CA LYS A 161 -0.23 19.64 5.87
C LYS A 161 -1.51 20.29 6.39
N THR A 162 -1.84 21.41 5.75
CA THR A 162 -3.11 22.10 5.97
C THR A 162 -4.21 21.55 5.06
N PRO A 163 -5.49 21.71 5.42
CA PRO A 163 -6.61 21.40 4.53
C PRO A 163 -6.49 22.07 3.17
N ASP A 164 -6.00 23.30 3.11
CA ASP A 164 -5.84 24.07 1.85
C ASP A 164 -4.82 23.43 0.93
N ALA A 165 -3.67 22.99 1.43
CA ALA A 165 -2.66 22.29 0.63
C ALA A 165 -3.17 20.93 0.10
N PHE A 166 -4.08 20.30 0.82
CA PHE A 166 -4.75 19.07 0.35
C PHE A 166 -5.74 19.39 -0.78
N ASN A 167 -6.56 20.43 -0.61
CA ASN A 167 -7.49 20.88 -1.65
C ASN A 167 -6.78 21.26 -2.95
N GLU A 168 -5.69 22.03 -2.87
CA GLU A 168 -4.89 22.39 -4.04
C GLU A 168 -4.39 21.14 -4.78
N LYS A 169 -3.95 20.12 -4.05
CA LYS A 169 -3.48 18.87 -4.65
C LYS A 169 -4.62 18.07 -5.30
N LEU A 170 -5.78 17.98 -4.66
CA LEU A 170 -6.96 17.34 -5.26
C LEU A 170 -7.42 18.06 -6.52
N MET A 171 -7.43 19.40 -6.51
CA MET A 171 -7.74 20.21 -7.69
C MET A 171 -6.71 19.98 -8.80
N TYR A 172 -5.42 19.96 -8.48
CA TYR A 172 -4.37 19.65 -9.45
C TYR A 172 -4.57 18.28 -10.10
N MET A 173 -4.90 17.26 -9.32
CA MET A 173 -5.16 15.91 -9.81
C MET A 173 -6.41 15.84 -10.70
N SER A 174 -7.45 16.62 -10.38
CA SER A 174 -8.68 16.69 -11.20
C SER A 174 -8.48 17.40 -12.53
N THR A 175 -7.53 18.37 -12.61
CA THR A 175 -7.30 19.19 -13.79
C THR A 175 -6.22 18.65 -14.72
N ASN A 176 -5.19 17.97 -14.19
CA ASN A 176 -3.99 17.56 -14.92
C ASN A 176 -3.86 16.05 -15.16
N ALA A 177 -4.87 15.25 -14.84
CA ALA A 177 -4.89 13.84 -15.20
C ALA A 177 -4.98 13.69 -16.73
N THR A 178 -3.84 13.43 -17.36
CA THR A 178 -3.68 13.36 -18.82
C THR A 178 -4.47 12.23 -19.47
N ASP A 179 -4.98 11.25 -18.71
CA ASP A 179 -5.66 10.08 -19.29
C ASP A 179 -7.04 9.71 -18.75
N LYS A 180 -7.48 10.21 -17.64
CA LYS A 180 -8.90 10.13 -17.15
C LYS A 180 -9.09 11.10 -15.99
N LYS A 181 -10.03 12.03 -16.11
CA LYS A 181 -10.50 12.88 -14.99
C LYS A 181 -10.78 11.98 -13.79
N ILE A 182 -10.15 12.27 -12.65
CA ILE A 182 -10.54 11.64 -11.39
C ILE A 182 -11.98 12.05 -11.13
N ASP A 183 -12.85 11.08 -10.91
CA ASP A 183 -14.26 11.32 -10.64
C ASP A 183 -14.40 12.17 -9.35
N VAL A 184 -15.30 13.15 -9.38
CA VAL A 184 -15.58 14.02 -8.22
C VAL A 184 -15.96 13.18 -6.99
N SER A 185 -16.67 12.07 -7.19
CA SER A 185 -17.03 11.14 -6.12
C SER A 185 -15.82 10.53 -5.40
N ILE A 186 -14.69 10.36 -6.10
CA ILE A 186 -13.43 9.90 -5.49
C ILE A 186 -12.87 10.97 -4.56
N ILE A 187 -12.93 12.23 -5.00
CA ILE A 187 -12.44 13.39 -4.24
C ILE A 187 -13.23 13.55 -2.94
N ASP A 188 -14.56 13.51 -3.02
CA ASP A 188 -15.45 13.64 -1.85
C ASP A 188 -15.19 12.51 -0.84
N ASN A 189 -15.08 11.29 -1.31
CA ASN A 189 -14.78 10.13 -0.44
C ASN A 189 -13.43 10.22 0.24
N LEU A 190 -12.41 10.76 -0.43
CA LEU A 190 -11.08 10.94 0.14
C LEU A 190 -11.11 12.06 1.19
N TRP A 191 -11.91 13.10 0.95
CA TRP A 191 -12.08 14.19 1.90
C TRP A 191 -12.75 13.72 3.20
N ASP A 192 -13.82 12.95 3.11
CA ASP A 192 -14.53 12.38 4.25
C ASP A 192 -13.64 11.46 5.11
N ALA A 193 -12.70 10.76 4.48
CA ALA A 193 -11.75 9.87 5.15
C ALA A 193 -10.49 10.60 5.65
N ALA A 194 -10.31 11.90 5.33
CA ALA A 194 -9.10 12.66 5.63
C ALA A 194 -9.09 13.21 7.07
N SER A 195 -7.92 13.16 7.68
CA SER A 195 -7.60 13.83 8.94
C SER A 195 -6.22 14.49 8.84
N PHE A 196 -6.08 15.69 9.43
CA PHE A 196 -4.84 16.47 9.34
C PHE A 196 -3.98 16.39 10.61
N HIS A 197 -4.14 15.32 11.36
CA HIS A 197 -3.38 14.98 12.56
C HIS A 197 -3.24 13.46 12.69
N LEU A 198 -2.24 13.03 13.43
CA LEU A 198 -2.09 11.62 13.76
C LEU A 198 -3.22 11.13 14.65
N PRO A 199 -3.73 9.92 14.44
CA PRO A 199 -4.79 9.37 15.27
C PRO A 199 -4.30 9.05 16.68
N SER A 200 -5.20 9.13 17.64
CA SER A 200 -5.06 8.43 18.91
C SER A 200 -5.26 6.93 18.63
N TRP A 201 -4.15 6.18 18.51
CA TRP A 201 -4.23 4.74 18.22
C TRP A 201 -5.03 3.97 19.25
N ASN A 202 -5.05 4.44 20.50
CA ASN A 202 -5.82 3.78 21.54
C ASN A 202 -7.33 3.89 21.27
N GLU A 203 -7.80 5.06 20.86
CA GLU A 203 -9.21 5.31 20.54
C GLU A 203 -9.59 4.58 19.25
N LYS A 204 -8.80 4.75 18.17
CA LYS A 204 -9.11 4.13 16.88
C LYS A 204 -9.13 2.60 16.91
N LEU A 205 -8.18 1.99 17.62
CA LEU A 205 -8.17 0.53 17.78
C LEU A 205 -9.27 0.04 18.72
N SER A 206 -9.63 0.80 19.77
CA SER A 206 -10.78 0.48 20.63
C SER A 206 -12.08 0.53 19.84
N GLU A 207 -12.35 1.65 19.15
CA GLU A 207 -13.53 1.81 18.29
C GLU A 207 -13.67 0.68 17.25
N SER A 208 -12.55 0.32 16.60
CA SER A 208 -12.53 -0.73 15.60
C SER A 208 -12.82 -2.11 16.22
N LYS A 209 -12.25 -2.39 17.41
CA LYS A 209 -12.50 -3.62 18.15
C LYS A 209 -13.94 -3.70 18.65
N ASP A 210 -14.47 -2.63 19.21
CA ASP A 210 -15.83 -2.57 19.77
C ASP A 210 -16.91 -2.74 18.70
N ARG A 211 -16.66 -2.22 17.50
CA ARG A 211 -17.54 -2.45 16.34
C ARG A 211 -17.49 -3.88 15.78
N ASN A 212 -16.44 -4.63 16.09
CA ASN A 212 -16.16 -5.96 15.54
C ASN A 212 -15.87 -6.98 16.66
N VAL A 213 -16.68 -6.97 17.72
CA VAL A 213 -16.47 -7.77 18.95
C VAL A 213 -16.32 -9.26 18.67
N ASP A 214 -17.07 -9.78 17.70
CA ASP A 214 -17.10 -11.21 17.37
C ASP A 214 -15.97 -11.64 16.42
N LEU A 215 -15.12 -10.69 15.98
CA LEU A 215 -14.05 -10.97 15.05
C LEU A 215 -12.66 -10.94 15.72
N ASN A 216 -11.84 -11.92 15.38
CA ASN A 216 -10.43 -11.91 15.78
C ASN A 216 -9.66 -10.85 15.00
N SER A 217 -9.37 -9.72 15.67
CA SER A 217 -8.65 -8.58 15.08
C SER A 217 -7.14 -8.77 15.15
N LYS A 218 -6.43 -8.43 14.06
CA LYS A 218 -4.97 -8.30 14.04
C LYS A 218 -4.56 -7.00 13.37
N VAL A 219 -3.54 -6.36 13.89
CA VAL A 219 -2.94 -5.15 13.31
C VAL A 219 -1.72 -5.53 12.48
N PHE A 220 -1.66 -5.03 11.26
CA PHE A 220 -0.52 -5.16 10.34
C PHE A 220 0.09 -3.79 10.14
N TYR A 221 1.39 -3.65 10.39
CA TYR A 221 2.08 -2.38 10.23
C TYR A 221 3.18 -2.45 9.16
N SER A 222 3.21 -1.44 8.28
CA SER A 222 4.29 -1.23 7.34
C SER A 222 4.63 0.26 7.24
N GLY A 223 5.89 0.63 7.48
CA GLY A 223 6.36 2.00 7.42
C GLY A 223 7.52 2.31 8.37
N PRO A 224 7.89 3.60 8.52
CA PRO A 224 8.97 4.07 9.37
C PRO A 224 8.76 3.77 10.86
N ARG A 225 9.85 3.47 11.58
CA ARG A 225 9.81 3.13 13.02
C ARG A 225 9.18 4.19 13.91
N LYS A 226 9.21 5.47 13.51
CA LYS A 226 8.65 6.59 14.31
C LYS A 226 7.15 6.41 14.58
N HIS A 227 6.38 5.89 13.64
CA HIS A 227 4.94 5.65 13.79
C HIS A 227 4.62 4.31 14.46
N LEU A 228 5.56 3.37 14.49
CA LEU A 228 5.35 2.06 15.10
C LEU A 228 5.25 2.09 16.62
N LYS A 229 6.04 2.95 17.30
CA LYS A 229 6.09 2.99 18.78
C LYS A 229 4.72 3.26 19.43
N PRO A 230 3.98 4.33 19.08
CA PRO A 230 2.66 4.61 19.64
C PRO A 230 1.66 3.51 19.31
N LEU A 231 1.65 3.01 18.07
CA LEU A 231 0.79 1.91 17.65
C LEU A 231 1.03 0.64 18.48
N LYS A 232 2.29 0.25 18.65
CA LYS A 232 2.67 -0.93 19.46
C LYS A 232 2.22 -0.82 20.91
N LYS A 233 2.31 0.39 21.51
CA LYS A 233 1.84 0.64 22.89
C LYS A 233 0.33 0.41 22.99
N SER A 234 -0.44 0.91 22.04
CA SER A 234 -1.91 0.74 22.01
C SER A 234 -2.32 -0.70 21.75
N CYS A 235 -1.68 -1.39 20.80
CA CYS A 235 -1.92 -2.82 20.56
C CYS A 235 -1.68 -3.67 21.82
N LYS A 236 -0.58 -3.41 22.56
CA LYS A 236 -0.29 -4.11 23.82
C LYS A 236 -1.38 -3.84 24.87
N ARG A 237 -1.83 -2.58 25.00
CA ARG A 237 -2.86 -2.19 25.97
C ARG A 237 -4.21 -2.86 25.70
N LEU A 238 -4.58 -2.96 24.40
CA LEU A 238 -5.86 -3.52 23.98
C LEU A 238 -5.83 -5.03 23.73
N ASN A 239 -4.67 -5.66 23.95
CA ASN A 239 -4.42 -7.08 23.68
C ASN A 239 -4.77 -7.47 22.23
N ILE A 240 -4.33 -6.64 21.26
CA ILE A 240 -4.49 -6.91 19.83
C ILE A 240 -3.14 -7.34 19.27
N PRO A 241 -3.03 -8.51 18.60
CA PRO A 241 -1.79 -8.94 17.96
C PRO A 241 -1.30 -7.93 16.92
N LEU A 242 0.00 -7.59 16.96
CA LEU A 242 0.63 -6.68 16.02
C LEU A 242 1.67 -7.44 15.19
N ILE A 243 1.49 -7.43 13.89
CA ILE A 243 2.42 -8.04 12.93
C ILE A 243 3.22 -6.92 12.25
N THR A 244 4.53 -6.97 12.47
CA THR A 244 5.48 -6.05 11.85
C THR A 244 6.60 -6.90 11.27
N LYS A 245 6.69 -7.04 9.97
CA LYS A 245 7.87 -7.65 9.36
C LYS A 245 8.64 -6.58 8.59
N LYS A 246 9.96 -6.58 8.80
CA LYS A 246 10.91 -5.96 7.90
C LYS A 246 11.15 -6.92 6.74
N PHE A 247 11.29 -6.37 5.56
CA PHE A 247 12.14 -6.95 4.53
C PHE A 247 13.57 -6.57 4.84
#